data_51a2361dbfc86322553c5d1bd0b83f19
#
_entry.id   51a2361dbfc86322553c5d1bd0b83f19
#
_cell.length_a   1.000
_cell.length_b   1.000
_cell.length_c   1.000
_cell.angle_alpha   90.00
_cell.angle_beta   90.00
_cell.angle_gamma   90.00
#
_symmetry.space_group_name_H-M   'P 1'
#
loop_
_entity.id
_entity.type
_entity.pdbx_description
1 polymer ?
#
loop_
_entity_poly.entity_id
_entity_poly.type
_entity_poly.pdbx_seq_one_letter_code
_entity_poly.pdbx_strand_id
1 'polypeptide(L)'
;MFPDCSSVASKPYIGTSLYRKSGNLLVDSQKGNPLTRIALPGPNSHAATPCQGPDIIIMKGMRTVFEAAGGNEGLQRLAEAWHRRVMADEVVSHAFSHGIHPQHVERLAAYWAEALGGPSTYSDSYGDETSVVRMHSGNGGHDEMDCRAITCFDQALVDVGLADDSALRQVLHDYFARATTTTMSRYHHSADDVPSGLNIPHWSWDGLQE
;
A
#
# COMPACT_ATOMS: atom_id res chain seq x y z
N MET A 1 4.22 -5.22 -20.29
CA MET A 1 3.28 -4.12 -20.55
C MET A 1 2.14 -4.36 -19.60
N PHE A 2 1.99 -3.53 -18.57
CA PHE A 2 0.90 -3.69 -17.60
C PHE A 2 -0.42 -3.21 -18.23
N PRO A 3 -1.58 -3.79 -17.85
CA PRO A 3 -2.86 -3.29 -18.31
C PRO A 3 -3.04 -1.84 -17.86
N ASP A 4 -3.57 -1.01 -18.74
CA ASP A 4 -3.91 0.38 -18.41
C ASP A 4 -5.18 0.40 -17.56
N CYS A 5 -5.00 0.55 -16.25
CA CYS A 5 -6.08 0.61 -15.28
C CYS A 5 -6.76 1.99 -15.19
N SER A 6 -6.35 2.97 -16.02
CA SER A 6 -6.82 4.36 -15.93
C SER A 6 -8.32 4.54 -16.20
N SER A 7 -8.98 3.55 -16.80
CA SER A 7 -10.40 3.62 -17.18
C SER A 7 -11.35 3.00 -16.14
N VAL A 8 -10.83 2.34 -15.11
CA VAL A 8 -11.66 1.73 -14.07
C VAL A 8 -12.02 2.78 -13.03
N ALA A 9 -13.21 3.39 -13.20
CA ALA A 9 -13.71 4.41 -12.28
C ALA A 9 -14.05 3.81 -10.92
N SER A 10 -13.23 4.08 -9.93
CA SER A 10 -13.53 3.77 -8.53
C SER A 10 -14.69 4.65 -8.06
N LYS A 11 -15.81 4.06 -7.65
CA LYS A 11 -16.83 4.79 -6.89
C LYS A 11 -16.20 5.24 -5.57
N PRO A 12 -16.34 6.53 -5.16
CA PRO A 12 -15.77 6.98 -3.90
C PRO A 12 -16.40 6.21 -2.73
N TYR A 13 -15.58 5.59 -1.91
CA TYR A 13 -16.00 5.00 -0.65
C TYR A 13 -16.45 6.11 0.30
N ILE A 14 -17.76 6.23 0.50
CA ILE A 14 -18.36 7.11 1.52
C ILE A 14 -18.33 6.34 2.85
N GLY A 15 -17.17 6.33 3.49
CA GLY A 15 -17.03 5.86 4.86
C GLY A 15 -17.75 6.83 5.80
N THR A 16 -18.96 6.48 6.26
CA THR A 16 -19.64 7.16 7.35
C THR A 16 -18.89 6.92 8.65
N SER A 17 -17.91 7.78 8.93
CA SER A 17 -17.30 7.87 10.26
C SER A 17 -18.29 8.49 11.21
N LEU A 18 -19.01 7.66 11.98
CA LEU A 18 -19.77 8.10 13.14
C LEU A 18 -18.80 8.38 14.30
N TYR A 19 -18.08 9.49 14.22
CA TYR A 19 -17.43 10.05 15.40
C TYR A 19 -18.40 10.99 16.10
N ARG A 20 -19.01 10.52 17.18
CA ARG A 20 -19.90 11.28 18.04
C ARG A 20 -19.06 12.23 18.88
N LYS A 21 -18.99 13.50 18.49
CA LYS A 21 -18.50 14.58 19.35
C LYS A 21 -19.59 14.93 20.38
N SER A 22 -19.36 14.59 21.64
CA SER A 22 -20.08 15.15 22.78
C SER A 22 -19.64 16.58 22.99
N GLY A 23 -20.63 17.44 23.20
CA GLY A 23 -20.54 18.88 23.17
C GLY A 23 -19.73 19.54 24.28
N ASN A 24 -19.42 20.79 24.05
CA ASN A 24 -19.91 21.89 24.93
C ASN A 24 -19.72 23.21 24.21
N LEU A 25 -20.84 23.91 24.14
CA LEU A 25 -20.99 25.26 23.70
C LEU A 25 -20.56 26.19 24.85
N LEU A 26 -19.63 27.09 24.63
CA LEU A 26 -19.55 28.33 25.42
C LEU A 26 -19.29 29.49 24.46
N VAL A 27 -20.32 30.28 24.34
CA VAL A 27 -20.34 31.64 23.78
C VAL A 27 -19.75 32.55 24.83
N ASP A 28 -18.77 33.37 24.48
CA ASP A 28 -18.66 34.69 25.15
C ASP A 28 -18.27 35.77 24.15
N SER A 29 -19.11 36.78 24.18
CA SER A 29 -18.99 38.04 23.46
C SER A 29 -18.26 39.02 24.32
N GLN A 30 -17.44 39.84 23.74
CA GLN A 30 -17.38 41.26 23.90
C GLN A 30 -15.99 41.90 23.99
N LYS A 31 -15.93 42.95 23.19
CA LYS A 31 -15.29 44.27 23.36
C LYS A 31 -13.87 44.44 22.85
N GLY A 32 -13.87 45.28 21.84
CA GLY A 32 -12.73 45.94 21.22
C GLY A 32 -11.98 46.92 22.11
N ASN A 33 -10.81 47.21 21.72
CA ASN A 33 -10.22 48.55 21.68
C ASN A 33 -8.86 48.58 20.92
N PRO A 34 -8.31 49.78 20.60
CA PRO A 34 -7.75 50.01 19.29
C PRO A 34 -6.20 50.14 19.26
N LEU A 35 -5.70 49.95 18.06
CA LEU A 35 -4.50 50.54 17.44
C LEU A 35 -3.33 51.06 18.32
N THR A 36 -2.27 50.30 18.34
CA THR A 36 -0.94 50.90 18.45
C THR A 36 -0.05 50.43 17.29
N ARG A 37 0.27 51.37 16.41
CA ARG A 37 1.11 51.21 15.23
C ARG A 37 2.56 51.14 15.68
N ILE A 38 3.16 49.96 15.65
CA ILE A 38 4.63 49.81 15.85
C ILE A 38 5.27 49.62 14.49
N ALA A 39 6.24 50.52 14.18
CA ALA A 39 7.00 50.56 12.95
C ALA A 39 7.85 49.27 12.77
N LEU A 40 7.80 48.71 11.57
CA LEU A 40 8.65 47.61 11.13
C LEU A 40 10.03 48.14 10.72
N PRO A 41 11.13 47.54 11.14
CA PRO A 41 12.41 47.74 10.51
C PRO A 41 12.45 47.05 9.15
N GLY A 42 13.12 47.71 8.18
CA GLY A 42 13.18 47.31 6.78
C GLY A 42 13.92 45.99 6.52
N PRO A 43 13.86 45.50 5.29
CA PRO A 43 14.29 44.14 4.93
C PRO A 43 15.80 44.09 4.80
N ASN A 44 16.48 43.37 5.68
CA ASN A 44 17.83 42.88 5.42
C ASN A 44 17.70 41.62 4.54
N SER A 45 18.12 41.82 3.30
CA SER A 45 18.30 40.74 2.34
C SER A 45 19.52 39.87 2.74
N HIS A 46 19.24 38.83 3.49
CA HIS A 46 20.10 37.65 3.48
C HIS A 46 19.34 36.55 2.74
N ALA A 47 19.79 36.27 1.54
CA ALA A 47 19.43 35.12 0.78
C ALA A 47 19.66 33.87 1.65
N ALA A 48 18.59 33.31 2.19
CA ALA A 48 18.63 31.97 2.76
C ALA A 48 18.85 31.00 1.61
N THR A 49 20.08 30.53 1.48
CA THR A 49 20.38 29.32 0.70
C THR A 49 19.46 28.19 1.24
N PRO A 50 18.69 27.53 0.40
CA PRO A 50 17.95 26.35 0.86
C PRO A 50 19.00 25.33 1.29
N CYS A 51 19.05 25.00 2.56
CA CYS A 51 19.72 23.81 3.05
C CYS A 51 19.06 22.62 2.39
N GLN A 52 19.56 22.20 1.24
CA GLN A 52 19.33 20.88 0.71
C GLN A 52 20.02 19.94 1.70
N GLY A 53 19.22 19.33 2.55
CA GLY A 53 19.68 18.28 3.42
C GLY A 53 20.22 17.12 2.57
N PRO A 54 21.45 16.67 2.83
CA PRO A 54 22.07 15.63 2.02
C PRO A 54 21.55 14.32 2.49
N ASP A 55 20.52 13.78 2.50
CA ASP A 55 20.39 12.47 3.15
C ASP A 55 19.25 11.55 2.71
N ILE A 56 18.32 12.02 1.89
CA ILE A 56 17.23 11.13 1.42
C ILE A 56 17.77 10.05 0.46
N ILE A 57 18.75 10.40 -0.36
CA ILE A 57 19.34 9.46 -1.33
C ILE A 57 20.26 8.44 -0.64
N ILE A 58 20.99 8.85 0.40
CA ILE A 58 21.91 7.97 1.14
C ILE A 58 21.12 6.97 2.01
N MET A 59 20.03 7.40 2.62
CA MET A 59 19.18 6.56 3.46
C MET A 59 18.43 5.49 2.65
N LYS A 60 18.16 5.74 1.36
CA LYS A 60 17.47 4.81 0.47
C LYS A 60 18.32 3.58 0.12
N GLY A 61 19.66 3.70 0.10
CA GLY A 61 20.60 2.60 -0.10
C GLY A 61 20.88 1.77 1.15
N MET A 62 20.42 2.18 2.33
CA MET A 62 20.69 1.50 3.61
C MET A 62 19.52 0.71 4.16
N ARG A 63 18.27 0.98 3.73
CA ARG A 63 17.08 0.29 4.22
C ARG A 63 16.41 -0.52 3.10
N THR A 64 15.90 -1.70 3.44
CA THR A 64 15.05 -2.48 2.53
C THR A 64 13.71 -1.77 2.32
N VAL A 65 12.96 -2.16 1.28
CA VAL A 65 11.58 -1.66 1.08
C VAL A 65 10.70 -2.07 2.27
N PHE A 66 10.91 -3.27 2.81
CA PHE A 66 10.26 -3.76 4.03
C PHE A 66 10.46 -2.81 5.23
N GLU A 67 11.71 -2.41 5.50
CA GLU A 67 12.01 -1.49 6.61
C GLU A 67 11.42 -0.09 6.37
N ALA A 68 11.43 0.38 5.12
CA ALA A 68 10.85 1.66 4.76
C ALA A 68 9.31 1.66 4.89
N ALA A 69 8.67 0.53 4.62
CA ALA A 69 7.22 0.34 4.81
C ALA A 69 6.81 0.21 6.28
N GLY A 70 7.75 0.27 7.23
CA GLY A 70 7.50 0.18 8.67
C GLY A 70 7.58 -1.22 9.24
N GLY A 71 8.28 -2.12 8.55
CA GLY A 71 8.51 -3.49 9.00
C GLY A 71 7.21 -4.31 9.08
N ASN A 72 7.21 -5.33 9.93
CA ASN A 72 6.05 -6.21 10.11
C ASN A 72 4.77 -5.45 10.49
N GLU A 73 4.87 -4.47 11.40
CA GLU A 73 3.69 -3.68 11.81
C GLU A 73 3.15 -2.81 10.68
N GLY A 74 4.03 -2.21 9.88
CA GLY A 74 3.64 -1.41 8.72
C GLY A 74 2.91 -2.24 7.68
N LEU A 75 3.45 -3.41 7.34
CA LEU A 75 2.84 -4.32 6.37
C LEU A 75 1.57 -4.99 6.90
N GLN A 76 1.48 -5.25 8.20
CA GLN A 76 0.24 -5.72 8.81
C GLN A 76 -0.88 -4.68 8.64
N ARG A 77 -0.62 -3.39 8.96
CA ARG A 77 -1.59 -2.31 8.75
C ARG A 77 -1.98 -2.17 7.27
N LEU A 78 -1.01 -2.30 6.36
CA LEU A 78 -1.28 -2.24 4.92
C LEU A 78 -2.16 -3.39 4.46
N ALA A 79 -1.87 -4.62 4.89
CA ALA A 79 -2.67 -5.80 4.57
C ALA A 79 -4.11 -5.68 5.09
N GLU A 80 -4.30 -5.18 6.31
CA GLU A 80 -5.61 -4.90 6.89
C GLU A 80 -6.38 -3.83 6.09
N ALA A 81 -5.69 -2.75 5.69
CA ALA A 81 -6.29 -1.68 4.91
C ALA A 81 -6.70 -2.16 3.53
N TRP A 82 -5.83 -2.89 2.84
CA TRP A 82 -6.13 -3.49 1.55
C TRP A 82 -7.30 -4.48 1.64
N HIS A 83 -7.25 -5.40 2.61
CA HIS A 83 -8.31 -6.40 2.80
C HIS A 83 -9.68 -5.75 3.02
N ARG A 84 -9.78 -4.70 3.84
CA ARG A 84 -11.03 -3.95 4.01
C ARG A 84 -11.55 -3.37 2.69
N ARG A 85 -10.67 -2.86 1.84
CA ARG A 85 -11.05 -2.26 0.57
C ARG A 85 -11.52 -3.29 -0.44
N VAL A 86 -10.81 -4.41 -0.58
CA VAL A 86 -11.22 -5.47 -1.52
C VAL A 86 -12.51 -6.16 -1.09
N MET A 87 -12.75 -6.29 0.20
CA MET A 87 -14.02 -6.82 0.70
C MET A 87 -15.22 -5.88 0.50
N ALA A 88 -14.95 -4.58 0.31
CA ALA A 88 -15.97 -3.58 -0.02
C ALA A 88 -16.15 -3.37 -1.53
N ASP A 89 -15.25 -3.87 -2.36
CA ASP A 89 -15.34 -3.80 -3.82
C ASP A 89 -16.19 -4.95 -4.36
N GLU A 90 -17.21 -4.62 -5.16
CA GLU A 90 -18.18 -5.59 -5.67
C GLU A 90 -17.60 -6.65 -6.62
N VAL A 91 -16.45 -6.36 -7.27
CA VAL A 91 -15.78 -7.29 -8.18
C VAL A 91 -14.71 -8.09 -7.44
N VAL A 92 -13.80 -7.41 -6.71
CA VAL A 92 -12.67 -8.09 -6.07
C VAL A 92 -13.13 -9.00 -4.93
N SER A 93 -14.22 -8.66 -4.23
CA SER A 93 -14.77 -9.51 -3.16
C SER A 93 -15.19 -10.90 -3.65
N HIS A 94 -15.48 -11.07 -4.95
CA HIS A 94 -15.77 -12.38 -5.52
C HIS A 94 -14.62 -13.38 -5.39
N ALA A 95 -13.38 -12.92 -5.37
CA ALA A 95 -12.21 -13.79 -5.12
C ALA A 95 -12.28 -14.50 -3.76
N PHE A 96 -13.05 -13.97 -2.83
CA PHE A 96 -13.24 -14.50 -1.47
C PHE A 96 -14.58 -15.22 -1.27
N SER A 97 -15.34 -15.46 -2.34
CA SER A 97 -16.68 -16.06 -2.28
C SER A 97 -16.71 -17.50 -1.71
N HIS A 98 -15.60 -18.21 -1.82
CA HIS A 98 -15.46 -19.57 -1.27
C HIS A 98 -14.93 -19.61 0.18
N GLY A 99 -14.83 -18.45 0.82
CA GLY A 99 -14.34 -18.29 2.19
C GLY A 99 -12.95 -17.70 2.25
N ILE A 100 -12.58 -17.26 3.44
CA ILE A 100 -11.31 -16.62 3.75
C ILE A 100 -10.62 -17.43 4.85
N HIS A 101 -9.33 -17.71 4.65
CA HIS A 101 -8.54 -18.34 5.71
C HIS A 101 -8.54 -17.44 6.97
N PRO A 102 -8.76 -17.98 8.20
CA PRO A 102 -8.82 -17.15 9.41
C PRO A 102 -7.61 -16.23 9.63
N GLN A 103 -6.43 -16.66 9.18
CA GLN A 103 -5.18 -15.90 9.27
C GLN A 103 -4.81 -15.25 7.92
N HIS A 104 -5.79 -14.92 7.07
CA HIS A 104 -5.50 -14.42 5.72
C HIS A 104 -4.65 -13.15 5.76
N VAL A 105 -4.99 -12.20 6.60
CA VAL A 105 -4.30 -10.90 6.69
C VAL A 105 -2.87 -11.05 7.21
N GLU A 106 -2.66 -11.88 8.24
CA GLU A 106 -1.34 -12.16 8.79
C GLU A 106 -0.43 -12.87 7.77
N ARG A 107 -0.99 -13.84 7.05
CA ARG A 107 -0.26 -14.57 6.00
C ARG A 107 0.12 -13.65 4.85
N LEU A 108 -0.80 -12.78 4.44
CA LEU A 108 -0.56 -11.78 3.40
C LEU A 108 0.52 -10.79 3.80
N ALA A 109 0.46 -10.27 5.02
CA ALA A 109 1.48 -9.36 5.55
C ALA A 109 2.86 -10.02 5.61
N ALA A 110 2.94 -11.30 6.05
CA ALA A 110 4.18 -12.05 6.11
C ALA A 110 4.75 -12.32 4.69
N TYR A 111 3.88 -12.65 3.73
CA TYR A 111 4.29 -12.83 2.32
C TYR A 111 4.88 -11.53 1.73
N TRP A 112 4.19 -10.40 1.92
CA TRP A 112 4.71 -9.10 1.47
C TRP A 112 6.00 -8.71 2.19
N ALA A 113 6.13 -9.02 3.49
CA ALA A 113 7.35 -8.76 4.24
C ALA A 113 8.55 -9.49 3.62
N GLU A 114 8.41 -10.78 3.35
CA GLU A 114 9.45 -11.58 2.76
C GLU A 114 9.81 -11.11 1.35
N ALA A 115 8.80 -10.86 0.51
CA ALA A 115 9.00 -10.36 -0.86
C ALA A 115 9.71 -8.99 -0.90
N LEU A 116 9.52 -8.13 0.09
CA LEU A 116 10.09 -6.77 0.15
C LEU A 116 11.42 -6.68 0.92
N GLY A 117 12.05 -7.82 1.20
CA GLY A 117 13.37 -7.89 1.84
C GLY A 117 13.34 -7.95 3.37
N GLY A 118 12.23 -8.41 3.93
CA GLY A 118 12.06 -8.75 5.34
C GLY A 118 12.42 -10.21 5.65
N PRO A 119 12.01 -10.72 6.82
CA PRO A 119 12.30 -12.09 7.24
C PRO A 119 11.48 -13.13 6.45
N SER A 120 12.03 -14.35 6.30
CA SER A 120 11.41 -15.49 5.61
C SER A 120 10.23 -16.12 6.38
N THR A 121 9.47 -15.31 7.10
CA THR A 121 8.40 -15.79 7.99
C THR A 121 7.31 -16.55 7.22
N TYR A 122 7.00 -16.13 6.00
CA TYR A 122 5.99 -16.81 5.19
C TYR A 122 6.46 -18.21 4.79
N SER A 123 7.65 -18.31 4.21
CA SER A 123 8.24 -19.58 3.77
C SER A 123 8.50 -20.54 4.94
N ASP A 124 8.89 -20.01 6.10
CA ASP A 124 9.19 -20.81 7.30
C ASP A 124 7.95 -21.34 8.01
N SER A 125 6.80 -20.64 7.92
CA SER A 125 5.67 -20.90 8.82
C SER A 125 4.31 -21.08 8.14
N TYR A 126 4.13 -20.59 6.91
CA TYR A 126 2.80 -20.52 6.30
C TYR A 126 2.65 -21.31 5.00
N GLY A 127 3.69 -21.42 4.17
CA GLY A 127 3.64 -22.13 2.90
C GLY A 127 4.75 -21.73 1.96
N ASP A 128 4.60 -22.10 0.69
CA ASP A 128 5.56 -21.84 -0.38
C ASP A 128 4.90 -21.07 -1.54
N GLU A 129 5.74 -20.50 -2.41
CA GLU A 129 5.29 -19.74 -3.59
C GLU A 129 4.46 -20.60 -4.55
N THR A 130 4.82 -21.89 -4.72
CA THR A 130 4.07 -22.80 -5.58
C THR A 130 2.60 -22.89 -5.13
N SER A 131 2.38 -23.02 -3.83
CA SER A 131 1.03 -23.08 -3.23
C SER A 131 0.27 -21.77 -3.39
N VAL A 132 0.95 -20.63 -3.23
CA VAL A 132 0.35 -19.30 -3.44
C VAL A 132 -0.09 -19.14 -4.90
N VAL A 133 0.80 -19.43 -5.86
CA VAL A 133 0.49 -19.29 -7.29
C VAL A 133 -0.63 -20.24 -7.70
N ARG A 134 -0.63 -21.49 -7.22
CA ARG A 134 -1.71 -22.46 -7.49
C ARG A 134 -3.07 -21.99 -7.01
N MET A 135 -3.14 -21.38 -5.84
CA MET A 135 -4.37 -20.83 -5.28
C MET A 135 -4.98 -19.73 -6.16
N HIS A 136 -4.15 -18.98 -6.89
CA HIS A 136 -4.58 -17.91 -7.79
C HIS A 136 -4.75 -18.39 -9.25
N SER A 137 -4.51 -19.68 -9.54
CA SER A 137 -4.50 -20.23 -10.89
C SER A 137 -5.79 -20.99 -11.23
N GLY A 138 -6.04 -21.20 -12.54
CA GLY A 138 -7.20 -21.98 -13.00
C GLY A 138 -8.54 -21.26 -12.93
N ASN A 139 -8.52 -19.93 -12.68
CA ASN A 139 -9.75 -19.13 -12.48
C ASN A 139 -10.14 -18.32 -13.74
N GLY A 140 -9.44 -18.51 -14.87
CA GLY A 140 -9.62 -17.72 -16.07
C GLY A 140 -8.95 -16.34 -16.00
N GLY A 141 -9.11 -15.54 -17.06
CA GLY A 141 -8.62 -14.16 -17.09
C GLY A 141 -9.53 -13.23 -16.29
N HIS A 142 -8.95 -12.29 -15.54
CA HIS A 142 -9.70 -11.41 -14.65
C HIS A 142 -9.10 -9.99 -14.60
N ASP A 143 -8.77 -9.42 -15.76
CA ASP A 143 -8.10 -8.11 -15.89
C ASP A 143 -8.80 -6.99 -15.12
N GLU A 144 -10.15 -6.95 -15.10
CA GLU A 144 -10.90 -5.95 -14.34
C GLU A 144 -10.69 -6.13 -12.82
N MET A 145 -10.73 -7.37 -12.34
CA MET A 145 -10.50 -7.67 -10.92
C MET A 145 -9.08 -7.27 -10.51
N ASP A 146 -8.08 -7.57 -11.36
CA ASP A 146 -6.68 -7.20 -11.14
C ASP A 146 -6.51 -5.68 -11.03
N CYS A 147 -7.08 -4.92 -11.98
CA CYS A 147 -7.04 -3.46 -11.94
C CYS A 147 -7.70 -2.87 -10.69
N ARG A 148 -8.84 -3.42 -10.29
CA ARG A 148 -9.53 -2.99 -9.07
C ARG A 148 -8.75 -3.35 -7.81
N ALA A 149 -8.14 -4.53 -7.75
CA ALA A 149 -7.29 -4.95 -6.62
C ALA A 149 -6.07 -4.04 -6.46
N ILE A 150 -5.42 -3.65 -7.57
CA ILE A 150 -4.31 -2.68 -7.59
C ILE A 150 -4.80 -1.30 -7.13
N THR A 151 -5.96 -0.84 -7.62
CA THR A 151 -6.55 0.42 -7.16
C THR A 151 -6.84 0.42 -5.66
N CYS A 152 -7.36 -0.69 -5.12
CA CYS A 152 -7.57 -0.87 -3.68
C CYS A 152 -6.24 -0.80 -2.92
N PHE A 153 -5.14 -1.33 -3.49
CA PHE A 153 -3.82 -1.28 -2.88
C PHE A 153 -3.27 0.15 -2.83
N ASP A 154 -3.34 0.89 -3.92
CA ASP A 154 -2.91 2.29 -3.97
C ASP A 154 -3.66 3.15 -2.95
N GLN A 155 -4.95 2.91 -2.80
CA GLN A 155 -5.76 3.60 -1.80
C GLN A 155 -5.40 3.15 -0.38
N ALA A 156 -5.06 1.87 -0.17
CA ALA A 156 -4.60 1.39 1.12
C ALA A 156 -3.26 2.02 1.54
N LEU A 157 -2.34 2.29 0.58
CA LEU A 157 -1.12 3.06 0.86
C LEU A 157 -1.41 4.46 1.41
N VAL A 158 -2.46 5.11 0.90
CA VAL A 158 -2.92 6.42 1.42
C VAL A 158 -3.48 6.25 2.83
N ASP A 159 -4.31 5.23 3.08
CA ASP A 159 -4.95 5.01 4.39
C ASP A 159 -3.94 4.82 5.53
N VAL A 160 -2.80 4.22 5.22
CA VAL A 160 -1.77 3.92 6.23
C VAL A 160 -0.60 4.90 6.23
N GLY A 161 -0.66 5.97 5.40
CA GLY A 161 0.35 7.03 5.36
C GLY A 161 1.65 6.64 4.63
N LEU A 162 1.65 5.56 3.83
CA LEU A 162 2.81 5.15 3.02
C LEU A 162 2.88 5.86 1.66
N ALA A 163 1.82 6.59 1.28
CA ALA A 163 1.77 7.31 0.01
C ALA A 163 2.52 8.65 0.02
N ASP A 164 2.90 9.16 1.19
CA ASP A 164 3.57 10.46 1.34
C ASP A 164 5.01 10.43 0.82
N ASP A 165 5.71 9.29 0.91
CA ASP A 165 6.98 9.05 0.22
C ASP A 165 6.70 8.54 -1.20
N SER A 166 6.89 9.41 -2.19
CA SER A 166 6.59 9.10 -3.60
C SER A 166 7.39 7.92 -4.15
N ALA A 167 8.62 7.71 -3.67
CA ALA A 167 9.45 6.62 -4.12
C ALA A 167 9.06 5.29 -3.47
N LEU A 168 8.69 5.30 -2.19
CA LEU A 168 8.16 4.13 -1.51
C LEU A 168 6.81 3.74 -2.12
N ARG A 169 5.94 4.71 -2.34
CA ARG A 169 4.66 4.49 -3.01
C ARG A 169 4.85 3.83 -4.37
N GLN A 170 5.78 4.34 -5.19
CA GLN A 170 6.00 3.80 -6.53
C GLN A 170 6.51 2.36 -6.50
N VAL A 171 7.51 2.05 -5.68
CA VAL A 171 8.04 0.68 -5.60
C VAL A 171 7.02 -0.32 -5.06
N LEU A 172 6.18 0.09 -4.10
CA LEU A 172 5.10 -0.75 -3.57
C LEU A 172 4.00 -0.97 -4.61
N HIS A 173 3.62 0.06 -5.36
CA HIS A 173 2.70 -0.06 -6.49
C HIS A 173 3.23 -1.03 -7.54
N ASP A 174 4.47 -0.86 -8.00
CA ASP A 174 5.08 -1.69 -9.03
C ASP A 174 5.19 -3.16 -8.58
N TYR A 175 5.57 -3.38 -7.33
CA TYR A 175 5.56 -4.70 -6.71
C TYR A 175 4.17 -5.34 -6.80
N PHE A 176 3.15 -4.67 -6.28
CA PHE A 176 1.81 -5.23 -6.19
C PHE A 176 1.18 -5.44 -7.58
N ALA A 177 1.35 -4.46 -8.48
CA ALA A 177 0.87 -4.56 -9.85
C ALA A 177 1.48 -5.77 -10.58
N ARG A 178 2.81 -5.97 -10.45
CA ARG A 178 3.46 -7.13 -11.04
C ARG A 178 3.06 -8.46 -10.38
N ALA A 179 2.99 -8.50 -9.05
CA ALA A 179 2.55 -9.69 -8.35
C ALA A 179 1.16 -10.11 -8.82
N THR A 180 0.23 -9.18 -8.93
CA THR A 180 -1.16 -9.44 -9.34
C THR A 180 -1.24 -9.84 -10.82
N THR A 181 -0.72 -9.01 -11.74
CA THR A 181 -0.95 -9.19 -13.19
C THR A 181 0.00 -10.16 -13.87
N THR A 182 1.15 -10.48 -13.27
CA THR A 182 2.18 -11.32 -13.89
C THR A 182 2.41 -12.61 -13.11
N THR A 183 2.60 -12.52 -11.80
CA THR A 183 2.95 -13.71 -11.01
C THR A 183 1.71 -14.56 -10.73
N MET A 184 0.66 -13.97 -10.18
CA MET A 184 -0.56 -14.67 -9.79
C MET A 184 -1.45 -15.03 -10.99
N SER A 185 -1.46 -14.21 -12.03
CA SER A 185 -2.26 -14.43 -13.24
C SER A 185 -1.57 -15.30 -14.29
N ARG A 186 -0.34 -15.77 -14.04
CA ARG A 186 0.46 -16.49 -15.04
C ARG A 186 -0.16 -17.79 -15.53
N TYR A 187 -0.81 -18.53 -14.65
CA TYR A 187 -1.38 -19.85 -14.91
C TYR A 187 -2.92 -19.83 -14.83
N HIS A 188 -3.54 -18.80 -15.41
CA HIS A 188 -4.98 -18.59 -15.37
C HIS A 188 -5.79 -19.72 -16.02
N HIS A 189 -5.19 -20.53 -16.91
CA HIS A 189 -5.89 -21.66 -17.56
C HIS A 189 -6.01 -22.87 -16.66
N SER A 190 -4.95 -23.22 -15.91
CA SER A 190 -4.94 -24.41 -15.06
C SER A 190 -3.94 -24.28 -13.92
N ALA A 191 -4.37 -24.65 -12.72
CA ALA A 191 -3.51 -24.76 -11.56
C ALA A 191 -2.50 -25.94 -11.68
N ASP A 192 -2.78 -26.92 -12.53
CA ASP A 192 -1.89 -28.06 -12.80
C ASP A 192 -0.64 -27.66 -13.61
N ASP A 193 -0.72 -26.52 -14.31
CA ASP A 193 0.43 -25.98 -15.08
C ASP A 193 1.47 -25.31 -14.18
N VAL A 194 1.17 -25.08 -12.89
CA VAL A 194 2.07 -24.42 -11.95
C VAL A 194 3.21 -25.37 -11.57
N PRO A 195 4.49 -25.03 -11.87
CA PRO A 195 5.62 -25.87 -11.52
C PRO A 195 5.82 -25.95 -10.00
N SER A 196 6.47 -27.00 -9.55
CA SER A 196 6.91 -27.11 -8.17
C SER A 196 8.22 -26.37 -7.93
N GLY A 197 8.46 -25.95 -6.68
CA GLY A 197 9.73 -25.33 -6.25
C GLY A 197 9.89 -23.88 -6.69
N LEU A 198 8.80 -23.15 -6.85
CA LEU A 198 8.85 -21.70 -7.04
C LEU A 198 9.34 -21.03 -5.75
N ASN A 199 10.12 -19.97 -5.91
CA ASN A 199 10.57 -19.10 -4.83
C ASN A 199 9.78 -17.79 -4.84
N ILE A 200 9.54 -17.22 -3.66
CA ILE A 200 8.93 -15.89 -3.54
C ILE A 200 9.83 -14.87 -4.25
N PRO A 201 9.28 -14.08 -5.20
CA PRO A 201 10.04 -13.05 -5.89
C PRO A 201 10.47 -11.95 -4.91
N HIS A 202 11.76 -11.62 -4.88
CA HIS A 202 12.30 -10.57 -4.03
C HIS A 202 12.34 -9.21 -4.75
N TRP A 203 11.97 -8.16 -4.01
CA TRP A 203 11.94 -6.78 -4.51
C TRP A 203 12.83 -5.87 -3.68
N SER A 204 13.61 -5.06 -4.39
CA SER A 204 14.37 -3.95 -3.82
C SER A 204 13.83 -2.61 -4.33
N TRP A 205 14.52 -1.54 -3.99
CA TRP A 205 14.26 -0.21 -4.54
C TRP A 205 14.43 -0.12 -6.07
N ASP A 206 15.21 -1.02 -6.65
CA ASP A 206 15.47 -1.10 -8.09
C ASP A 206 14.52 -2.06 -8.81
N GLY A 207 13.51 -2.56 -8.10
CA GLY A 207 12.51 -3.49 -8.63
C GLY A 207 12.79 -4.95 -8.30
N LEU A 208 12.28 -5.86 -9.16
CA LEU A 208 12.44 -7.31 -9.02
C LEU A 208 13.92 -7.71 -9.07
N GLN A 209 14.33 -8.51 -8.10
CA GLN A 209 15.66 -9.09 -8.03
C GLN A 209 15.64 -10.47 -8.69
N GLU A 210 16.62 -10.74 -9.57
CA GLU A 210 16.83 -12.04 -10.23
C GLU A 210 17.69 -12.97 -9.37
#